data_299eb5c8ce42cfecc84bcb7c4905df93
#
_entry.id   299eb5c8ce42cfecc84bcb7c4905df93
#
_cell.length_a   1.000
_cell.length_b   1.000
_cell.length_c   1.000
_cell.angle_alpha   90.00
_cell.angle_beta   90.00
_cell.angle_gamma   90.00
#
_symmetry.space_group_name_H-M   'P 1'
#
loop_
_entity.id
_entity.type
_entity.pdbx_description
1 polymer ?
#
loop_
_entity_poly.entity_id
_entity_poly.type
_entity_poly.pdbx_seq_one_letter_code
_entity_poly.pdbx_strand_id
1 'polypeptide(L)'
;HLSFGISELRNLLKSKSLGAIDVSLSVNKATKTPLFQMYTSGTTGNPKGALISQKGIMSLITNGMNNLGPFDPNAVNLVCMPLFHIAGSAWLFFGLASGCENILLVDINPEKILDIIENYNVATTLMVPAVIQMVVIAAEKNNKVFENVKNIVFGASPMAVDTLKRAQKVFPKSNFTHVYG
;
A
#
# COMPACT_ATOMS: atom_id res chain seq x y z
N HIS A 1 -4.75 -11.45 21.99
CA HIS A 1 -4.62 -11.47 20.52
C HIS A 1 -5.94 -11.92 19.94
N LEU A 2 -6.73 -10.97 19.45
CA LEU A 2 -7.92 -11.27 18.63
C LEU A 2 -7.46 -11.28 17.18
N SER A 3 -7.19 -12.47 16.62
CA SER A 3 -7.05 -12.64 15.17
C SER A 3 -8.43 -12.93 14.60
N PHE A 4 -9.04 -11.93 13.97
CA PHE A 4 -10.23 -12.17 13.16
C PHE A 4 -9.79 -12.61 11.76
N GLY A 5 -10.27 -13.75 11.31
CA GLY A 5 -10.13 -14.15 9.92
C GLY A 5 -10.89 -13.18 9.00
N ILE A 6 -10.41 -12.96 7.78
CA ILE A 6 -11.03 -12.07 6.78
C ILE A 6 -12.50 -12.46 6.52
N SER A 7 -12.82 -13.76 6.58
CA SER A 7 -14.19 -14.28 6.47
C SER A 7 -15.10 -13.83 7.63
N GLU A 8 -14.58 -13.78 8.85
CA GLU A 8 -15.33 -13.31 10.03
C GLU A 8 -15.56 -11.81 9.98
N LEU A 9 -14.56 -11.03 9.54
CA LEU A 9 -14.70 -9.59 9.34
C LEU A 9 -15.73 -9.28 8.25
N ARG A 10 -15.72 -10.00 7.12
CA ARG A 10 -16.74 -9.90 6.06
C ARG A 10 -18.15 -10.22 6.56
N ASN A 11 -18.29 -11.24 7.39
CA ASN A 11 -19.57 -11.61 7.98
C ASN A 11 -20.06 -10.58 9.00
N LEU A 12 -19.16 -10.01 9.80
CA LEU A 12 -19.45 -8.91 10.73
C LEU A 12 -19.87 -7.62 10.00
N LEU A 13 -19.23 -7.30 8.90
CA LEU A 13 -19.57 -6.15 8.06
C LEU A 13 -20.90 -6.34 7.32
N LYS A 14 -21.23 -7.58 6.94
CA LYS A 14 -22.54 -7.91 6.31
C LYS A 14 -23.69 -8.01 7.29
N SER A 15 -23.44 -8.39 8.55
CA SER A 15 -24.48 -8.60 9.57
C SER A 15 -24.89 -7.33 10.33
N LYS A 16 -24.06 -6.30 10.32
CA LYS A 16 -24.42 -4.99 10.86
C LYS A 16 -24.80 -4.11 9.68
N SER A 17 -26.11 -3.78 9.56
CA SER A 17 -26.49 -2.53 8.95
C SER A 17 -25.77 -1.45 9.78
N LEU A 18 -24.60 -1.04 9.33
CA LEU A 18 -23.96 0.17 9.81
C LEU A 18 -24.96 1.26 9.46
N GLY A 19 -25.77 1.67 10.44
CA GLY A 19 -26.55 2.89 10.34
C GLY A 19 -25.61 3.95 9.82
N ALA A 20 -26.06 4.78 8.90
CA ALA A 20 -25.27 5.82 8.27
C ALA A 20 -24.38 6.45 9.35
N ILE A 21 -23.07 6.20 9.30
CA ILE A 21 -22.13 6.90 10.16
C ILE A 21 -22.29 8.35 9.74
N ASP A 22 -22.81 9.16 10.64
CA ASP A 22 -22.91 10.59 10.41
C ASP A 22 -21.49 11.14 10.25
N VAL A 23 -21.05 11.25 9.00
CA VAL A 23 -19.75 11.79 8.61
C VAL A 23 -19.73 13.32 8.73
N SER A 24 -20.77 13.93 9.29
CA SER A 24 -20.81 15.36 9.62
C SER A 24 -19.89 15.74 10.78
N LEU A 25 -18.98 14.84 11.19
CA LEU A 25 -17.85 15.14 12.05
C LEU A 25 -17.15 16.35 11.45
N SER A 26 -17.40 17.48 12.10
CA SER A 26 -16.95 18.80 11.73
C SER A 26 -15.54 18.79 11.13
N VAL A 27 -15.46 18.87 9.82
CA VAL A 27 -14.22 18.97 9.01
C VAL A 27 -13.29 20.05 9.60
N ASN A 28 -13.83 21.04 10.30
CA ASN A 28 -13.09 22.14 10.89
C ASN A 28 -12.26 21.81 12.13
N LYS A 29 -12.56 20.76 12.90
CA LYS A 29 -11.74 20.33 14.05
C LYS A 29 -10.68 19.28 13.67
N ALA A 30 -10.89 18.54 12.60
CA ALA A 30 -10.04 17.43 12.20
C ALA A 30 -8.67 17.86 11.62
N THR A 31 -8.57 19.10 11.12
CA THR A 31 -7.39 19.53 10.36
C THR A 31 -6.08 19.63 11.17
N LYS A 32 -6.18 19.82 12.49
CA LYS A 32 -5.02 19.96 13.38
C LYS A 32 -4.81 18.74 14.29
N THR A 33 -5.76 17.81 14.32
CA THR A 33 -5.66 16.61 15.16
C THR A 33 -4.66 15.64 14.54
N PRO A 34 -3.65 15.15 15.28
CA PRO A 34 -2.79 14.09 14.81
C PRO A 34 -3.60 12.83 14.50
N LEU A 35 -3.37 12.24 13.33
CA LEU A 35 -3.98 10.97 12.94
C LEU A 35 -3.18 9.81 13.53
N PHE A 36 -1.86 9.88 13.42
CA PHE A 36 -0.91 8.92 13.98
C PHE A 36 0.46 9.56 14.16
N GLN A 37 1.33 8.87 14.90
CA GLN A 37 2.72 9.27 15.14
C GLN A 37 3.65 8.26 14.51
N MET A 38 4.61 8.75 13.73
CA MET A 38 5.69 7.93 13.17
C MET A 38 7.02 8.32 13.78
N TYR A 39 7.85 7.31 14.04
CA TYR A 39 9.19 7.54 14.58
C TYR A 39 10.24 7.48 13.47
N THR A 40 11.14 8.46 13.47
CA THR A 40 12.35 8.46 12.66
C THR A 40 13.55 8.14 13.54
N SER A 41 14.58 7.50 12.96
CA SER A 41 15.81 7.13 13.70
C SER A 41 16.58 8.32 14.30
N GLY A 42 16.31 9.55 13.84
CA GLY A 42 16.95 10.77 14.31
C GLY A 42 18.48 10.77 14.10
N THR A 43 19.01 11.82 13.53
CA THR A 43 20.46 11.98 13.34
C THR A 43 21.24 12.16 14.66
N THR A 44 20.53 12.44 15.76
CA THR A 44 21.10 12.72 17.09
C THR A 44 21.01 11.54 18.06
N GLY A 45 20.68 10.33 17.59
CA GLY A 45 20.65 9.09 18.37
C GLY A 45 19.31 8.77 19.04
N ASN A 46 18.48 9.75 19.38
CA ASN A 46 17.14 9.50 19.94
C ASN A 46 16.07 9.53 18.84
N PRO A 47 15.18 8.53 18.80
CA PRO A 47 14.06 8.52 17.86
C PRO A 47 13.15 9.74 18.05
N LYS A 48 12.77 10.37 16.94
CA LYS A 48 11.87 11.54 16.95
C LYS A 48 10.50 11.11 16.44
N GLY A 49 9.46 11.40 17.23
CA GLY A 49 8.07 11.15 16.86
C GLY A 49 7.51 12.29 16.02
N ALA A 50 7.30 12.05 14.74
CA ALA A 50 6.62 12.99 13.83
C ALA A 50 5.11 12.78 13.93
N LEU A 51 4.37 13.82 14.25
CA LEU A 51 2.91 13.81 14.26
C LEU A 51 2.37 14.04 12.85
N ILE A 52 1.63 13.09 12.34
CA ILE A 52 1.00 13.14 11.02
C ILE A 52 -0.45 13.57 11.20
N SER A 53 -0.80 14.74 10.67
CA SER A 53 -2.16 15.26 10.74
C SER A 53 -3.07 14.62 9.70
N GLN A 54 -4.38 14.61 9.98
CA GLN A 54 -5.39 14.19 9.00
C GLN A 54 -5.29 15.01 7.71
N LYS A 55 -5.08 16.33 7.82
CA LYS A 55 -4.88 17.20 6.65
C LYS A 55 -3.68 16.77 5.82
N GLY A 56 -2.56 16.40 6.47
CA GLY A 56 -1.36 15.94 5.77
C GLY A 56 -1.61 14.68 4.94
N ILE A 57 -2.28 13.69 5.53
CA ILE A 57 -2.65 12.46 4.81
C ILE A 57 -3.64 12.74 3.69
N MET A 58 -4.65 13.57 3.91
CA MET A 58 -5.61 13.92 2.85
C MET A 58 -4.92 14.66 1.68
N SER A 59 -3.98 15.55 1.96
CA SER A 59 -3.19 16.21 0.93
C SER A 59 -2.33 15.22 0.14
N LEU A 60 -1.70 14.27 0.83
CA LEU A 60 -0.91 13.21 0.19
C LEU A 60 -1.78 12.34 -0.73
N ILE A 61 -2.95 11.91 -0.26
CA ILE A 61 -3.92 11.12 -1.05
C ILE A 61 -4.38 11.91 -2.27
N THR A 62 -4.79 13.18 -2.08
CA THR A 62 -5.26 14.02 -3.18
C THR A 62 -4.17 14.22 -4.24
N ASN A 63 -2.94 14.50 -3.83
CA ASN A 63 -1.82 14.62 -4.75
C ASN A 63 -1.50 13.28 -5.45
N GLY A 64 -1.58 12.17 -4.73
CA GLY A 64 -1.41 10.84 -5.30
C GLY A 64 -2.47 10.56 -6.37
N MET A 65 -3.75 10.83 -6.09
CA MET A 65 -4.84 10.64 -7.05
C MET A 65 -4.68 11.53 -8.29
N ASN A 66 -4.18 12.76 -8.13
CA ASN A 66 -3.96 13.66 -9.25
C ASN A 66 -2.80 13.21 -10.17
N ASN A 67 -1.78 12.52 -9.62
CA ASN A 67 -0.58 12.14 -10.35
C ASN A 67 -0.57 10.69 -10.82
N LEU A 68 -1.13 9.78 -10.01
CA LEU A 68 -1.20 8.34 -10.32
C LEU A 68 -2.56 7.95 -10.90
N GLY A 69 -3.55 8.83 -10.79
CA GLY A 69 -4.96 8.51 -11.01
C GLY A 69 -5.57 7.73 -9.84
N PRO A 70 -6.90 7.78 -9.67
CA PRO A 70 -7.60 6.87 -8.75
C PRO A 70 -7.45 5.44 -9.26
N PHE A 71 -7.34 4.47 -8.35
CA PHE A 71 -7.40 3.07 -8.73
C PHE A 71 -8.85 2.66 -9.03
N ASP A 72 -9.02 1.62 -9.84
CA ASP A 72 -10.32 1.01 -10.05
C ASP A 72 -10.87 0.55 -8.67
N PRO A 73 -12.08 0.97 -8.27
CA PRO A 73 -12.68 0.54 -7.00
C PRO A 73 -12.84 -0.98 -6.86
N ASN A 74 -12.86 -1.70 -7.97
CA ASN A 74 -12.91 -3.17 -7.98
C ASN A 74 -11.51 -3.81 -7.96
N ALA A 75 -10.44 -3.01 -7.97
CA ALA A 75 -9.09 -3.51 -7.91
C ALA A 75 -8.72 -4.02 -6.51
N VAL A 76 -7.82 -4.98 -6.47
CA VAL A 76 -7.18 -5.42 -5.23
C VAL A 76 -5.86 -4.69 -5.07
N ASN A 77 -5.69 -4.02 -3.94
CA ASN A 77 -4.48 -3.31 -3.55
C ASN A 77 -3.68 -4.14 -2.53
N LEU A 78 -2.43 -4.45 -2.84
CA LEU A 78 -1.54 -5.12 -1.89
C LEU A 78 -0.70 -4.12 -1.11
N VAL A 79 -0.85 -4.14 0.21
CA VAL A 79 -0.05 -3.36 1.17
C VAL A 79 0.96 -4.30 1.81
N CYS A 80 2.14 -4.39 1.23
CA CYS A 80 3.23 -5.25 1.72
C CYS A 80 4.32 -4.47 2.47
N MET A 81 4.29 -3.14 2.43
CA MET A 81 5.20 -2.32 3.22
C MET A 81 4.66 -2.11 4.64
N PRO A 82 5.54 -2.02 5.66
CA PRO A 82 5.12 -1.90 7.05
C PRO A 82 4.26 -0.65 7.30
N LEU A 83 3.16 -0.80 8.05
CA LEU A 83 2.25 0.31 8.37
C LEU A 83 2.86 1.35 9.33
N PHE A 84 3.90 1.01 10.07
CA PHE A 84 4.63 1.97 10.89
C PHE A 84 5.53 2.92 10.07
N HIS A 85 5.65 2.68 8.76
CA HIS A 85 6.36 3.54 7.82
C HIS A 85 5.36 4.18 6.83
N ILE A 86 5.65 5.42 6.40
CA ILE A 86 4.75 6.18 5.51
C ILE A 86 4.42 5.43 4.20
N ALA A 87 5.35 4.64 3.67
CA ALA A 87 5.12 3.86 2.46
C ALA A 87 3.96 2.85 2.62
N GLY A 88 3.86 2.18 3.77
CA GLY A 88 2.76 1.23 4.04
C GLY A 88 1.47 1.94 4.38
N SER A 89 1.50 2.86 5.35
CA SER A 89 0.29 3.54 5.81
C SER A 89 -0.32 4.44 4.73
N ALA A 90 0.48 5.23 4.00
CA ALA A 90 -0.03 6.07 2.91
C ALA A 90 -0.62 5.22 1.79
N TRP A 91 0.03 4.08 1.46
CA TRP A 91 -0.48 3.18 0.42
C TRP A 91 -1.80 2.52 0.81
N LEU A 92 -1.97 2.14 2.08
CA LEU A 92 -3.25 1.68 2.61
C LEU A 92 -4.33 2.76 2.48
N PHE A 93 -4.04 3.99 2.93
CA PHE A 93 -5.01 5.09 2.82
C PHE A 93 -5.34 5.44 1.37
N PHE A 94 -4.39 5.33 0.46
CA PHE A 94 -4.62 5.54 -0.96
C PHE A 94 -5.60 4.49 -1.52
N GLY A 95 -5.40 3.21 -1.22
CA GLY A 95 -6.30 2.13 -1.60
C GLY A 95 -7.71 2.31 -1.01
N LEU A 96 -7.81 2.67 0.29
CA LEU A 96 -9.09 2.95 0.94
C LEU A 96 -9.83 4.12 0.28
N ALA A 97 -9.14 5.21 -0.01
CA ALA A 97 -9.72 6.39 -0.65
C ALA A 97 -10.14 6.12 -2.11
N SER A 98 -9.50 5.18 -2.78
CA SER A 98 -9.88 4.70 -4.11
C SER A 98 -11.02 3.68 -4.09
N GLY A 99 -11.45 3.20 -2.90
CA GLY A 99 -12.48 2.17 -2.77
C GLY A 99 -12.01 0.74 -3.03
N CYS A 100 -10.70 0.50 -3.10
CA CYS A 100 -10.12 -0.81 -3.37
C CYS A 100 -10.30 -1.80 -2.21
N GLU A 101 -10.36 -3.09 -2.52
CA GLU A 101 -10.07 -4.13 -1.54
C GLU A 101 -8.58 -4.07 -1.17
N ASN A 102 -8.26 -3.99 0.13
CA ASN A 102 -6.88 -3.91 0.60
C ASN A 102 -6.46 -5.21 1.26
N ILE A 103 -5.39 -5.82 0.79
CA ILE A 103 -4.75 -6.99 1.40
C ILE A 103 -3.49 -6.52 2.11
N LEU A 104 -3.43 -6.75 3.44
CA LEU A 104 -2.28 -6.38 4.26
C LEU A 104 -1.41 -7.60 4.51
N LEU A 105 -0.14 -7.48 4.17
CA LEU A 105 0.87 -8.48 4.48
C LEU A 105 1.68 -8.02 5.70
N VAL A 106 1.73 -8.87 6.73
CA VAL A 106 2.41 -8.53 8.00
C VAL A 106 3.93 -8.54 7.85
N ASP A 107 4.46 -9.52 7.12
CA ASP A 107 5.90 -9.71 6.94
C ASP A 107 6.28 -9.64 5.46
N ILE A 108 7.38 -8.97 5.14
CA ILE A 108 7.91 -8.92 3.78
C ILE A 108 8.52 -10.29 3.45
N ASN A 109 7.76 -11.09 2.71
CA ASN A 109 8.18 -12.39 2.22
C ASN A 109 7.86 -12.48 0.72
N PRO A 110 8.86 -12.60 -0.17
CA PRO A 110 8.65 -12.58 -1.61
C PRO A 110 7.74 -13.71 -2.11
N GLU A 111 7.86 -14.92 -1.58
CA GLU A 111 7.00 -16.05 -1.97
C GLU A 111 5.55 -15.78 -1.60
N LYS A 112 5.28 -15.28 -0.39
CA LYS A 112 3.93 -14.88 0.03
C LYS A 112 3.37 -13.74 -0.83
N ILE A 113 4.22 -12.78 -1.23
CA ILE A 113 3.80 -11.71 -2.15
C ILE A 113 3.34 -12.29 -3.48
N LEU A 114 4.10 -13.22 -4.07
CA LEU A 114 3.72 -13.88 -5.31
C LEU A 114 2.42 -14.68 -5.18
N ASP A 115 2.26 -15.44 -4.09
CA ASP A 115 1.05 -16.21 -3.82
C ASP A 115 -0.18 -15.31 -3.66
N ILE A 116 -0.04 -14.15 -2.99
CA ILE A 116 -1.12 -13.18 -2.85
C ILE A 116 -1.47 -12.55 -4.21
N ILE A 117 -0.47 -12.17 -5.02
CA ILE A 117 -0.68 -11.60 -6.35
C ILE A 117 -1.48 -12.57 -7.23
N GLU A 118 -1.13 -13.84 -7.18
CA GLU A 118 -1.77 -14.89 -7.98
C GLU A 118 -3.19 -15.20 -7.50
N ASN A 119 -3.35 -15.47 -6.19
CA ASN A 119 -4.62 -15.98 -5.65
C ASN A 119 -5.70 -14.90 -5.48
N TYR A 120 -5.30 -13.62 -5.34
CA TYR A 120 -6.24 -12.53 -5.10
C TYR A 120 -6.33 -11.53 -6.27
N ASN A 121 -5.71 -11.83 -7.40
CA ASN A 121 -5.74 -10.97 -8.59
C ASN A 121 -5.32 -9.52 -8.28
N VAL A 122 -4.23 -9.35 -7.55
CA VAL A 122 -3.72 -8.02 -7.16
C VAL A 122 -3.47 -7.17 -8.39
N ALA A 123 -4.04 -5.97 -8.40
CA ALA A 123 -3.87 -5.03 -9.52
C ALA A 123 -2.85 -3.92 -9.22
N THR A 124 -2.63 -3.59 -7.95
CA THR A 124 -1.75 -2.48 -7.59
C THR A 124 -0.99 -2.74 -6.29
N THR A 125 0.23 -2.25 -6.22
CA THR A 125 1.08 -2.36 -5.02
C THR A 125 2.15 -1.28 -4.99
N LEU A 126 2.63 -0.97 -3.78
CA LEU A 126 3.83 -0.16 -3.58
C LEU A 126 4.91 -1.02 -2.91
N MET A 127 6.12 -1.01 -3.49
CA MET A 127 7.27 -1.73 -2.96
C MET A 127 8.52 -0.88 -3.08
N VAL A 128 9.43 -0.98 -2.10
CA VAL A 128 10.77 -0.40 -2.26
C VAL A 128 11.60 -1.25 -3.24
N PRO A 129 12.60 -0.68 -3.95
CA PRO A 129 13.38 -1.40 -4.97
C PRO A 129 13.99 -2.72 -4.51
N ALA A 130 14.44 -2.81 -3.25
CA ALA A 130 14.97 -4.04 -2.67
C ALA A 130 13.90 -5.15 -2.61
N VAL A 131 12.66 -4.81 -2.26
CA VAL A 131 11.54 -5.77 -2.23
C VAL A 131 11.17 -6.20 -3.64
N ILE A 132 11.13 -5.26 -4.60
CA ILE A 132 10.91 -5.61 -6.02
C ILE A 132 11.97 -6.60 -6.50
N GLN A 133 13.24 -6.37 -6.17
CA GLN A 133 14.31 -7.27 -6.54
C GLN A 133 14.12 -8.69 -5.97
N MET A 134 13.74 -8.79 -4.69
CA MET A 134 13.46 -10.09 -4.05
C MET A 134 12.28 -10.81 -4.71
N VAL A 135 11.20 -10.07 -5.00
CA VAL A 135 10.00 -10.62 -5.67
C VAL A 135 10.32 -11.07 -7.10
N VAL A 136 11.12 -10.31 -7.84
CA VAL A 136 11.56 -10.68 -9.21
C VAL A 136 12.39 -11.96 -9.18
N ILE A 137 13.36 -12.07 -8.26
CA ILE A 137 14.18 -13.28 -8.11
C ILE A 137 13.30 -14.50 -7.80
N ALA A 138 12.36 -14.35 -6.88
CA ALA A 138 11.44 -15.43 -6.54
C ALA A 138 10.52 -15.81 -7.72
N ALA A 139 10.00 -14.83 -8.46
CA ALA A 139 9.17 -15.08 -9.64
C ALA A 139 9.94 -15.81 -10.75
N GLU A 140 11.15 -15.38 -11.05
CA GLU A 140 12.02 -16.04 -12.04
C GLU A 140 12.36 -17.48 -11.66
N LYS A 141 12.69 -17.72 -10.38
CA LYS A 141 12.92 -19.08 -9.85
C LYS A 141 11.73 -20.01 -10.05
N ASN A 142 10.51 -19.47 -9.94
CA ASN A 142 9.28 -20.22 -10.07
C ASN A 142 8.65 -20.13 -11.47
N ASN A 143 9.33 -19.50 -12.45
CA ASN A 143 8.84 -19.25 -13.81
C ASN A 143 7.46 -18.57 -13.84
N LYS A 144 7.22 -17.63 -12.91
CA LYS A 144 5.96 -16.90 -12.77
C LYS A 144 5.99 -15.57 -13.50
N VAL A 145 4.89 -15.24 -14.20
CA VAL A 145 4.61 -13.96 -14.86
C VAL A 145 3.20 -13.52 -14.49
N PHE A 146 3.02 -12.23 -14.16
CA PHE A 146 1.76 -11.70 -13.67
C PHE A 146 1.25 -10.58 -14.60
N GLU A 147 0.23 -10.87 -15.37
CA GLU A 147 -0.40 -9.88 -16.27
C GLU A 147 -1.53 -9.07 -15.62
N ASN A 148 -1.98 -9.49 -14.44
CA ASN A 148 -3.04 -8.84 -13.67
C ASN A 148 -2.58 -7.56 -12.96
N VAL A 149 -1.29 -7.47 -12.59
CA VAL A 149 -0.73 -6.28 -11.93
C VAL A 149 -0.65 -5.13 -12.93
N LYS A 150 -1.33 -4.03 -12.62
CA LYS A 150 -1.41 -2.84 -13.49
C LYS A 150 -0.49 -1.72 -13.04
N ASN A 151 -0.29 -1.57 -11.73
CA ASN A 151 0.52 -0.48 -11.19
C ASN A 151 1.47 -0.99 -10.11
N ILE A 152 2.74 -0.75 -10.30
CA ILE A 152 3.79 -0.94 -9.30
C ILE A 152 4.42 0.43 -9.02
N VAL A 153 4.14 0.96 -7.84
CA VAL A 153 4.75 2.22 -7.38
C VAL A 153 5.97 1.88 -6.53
N PHE A 154 7.05 2.60 -6.72
CA PHE A 154 8.27 2.39 -5.96
C PHE A 154 8.95 3.71 -5.59
N GLY A 155 9.73 3.70 -4.51
CA GLY A 155 10.42 4.89 -4.02
C GLY A 155 11.41 4.55 -2.91
N ALA A 156 11.75 5.55 -2.11
CA ALA A 156 12.73 5.52 -1.03
C ALA A 156 14.20 5.33 -1.46
N SER A 157 14.48 4.72 -2.61
CA SER A 157 15.82 4.60 -3.19
C SER A 157 15.76 4.47 -4.71
N PRO A 158 16.85 4.75 -5.43
CA PRO A 158 16.94 4.47 -6.86
C PRO A 158 16.79 2.97 -7.15
N MET A 159 16.15 2.64 -8.26
CA MET A 159 16.07 1.27 -8.76
C MET A 159 17.16 1.04 -9.81
N ALA A 160 17.90 -0.06 -9.69
CA ALA A 160 18.85 -0.46 -10.72
C ALA A 160 18.12 -0.78 -12.04
N VAL A 161 18.67 -0.32 -13.15
CA VAL A 161 18.10 -0.52 -14.48
C VAL A 161 17.87 -2.00 -14.79
N ASP A 162 18.79 -2.87 -14.37
CA ASP A 162 18.64 -4.33 -14.53
C ASP A 162 17.43 -4.86 -13.77
N THR A 163 17.27 -4.46 -12.51
CA THR A 163 16.09 -4.84 -11.71
C THR A 163 14.79 -4.41 -12.38
N LEU A 164 14.74 -3.18 -12.92
CA LEU A 164 13.56 -2.70 -13.62
C LEU A 164 13.26 -3.52 -14.87
N LYS A 165 14.28 -3.80 -15.69
CA LYS A 165 14.11 -4.63 -16.90
C LYS A 165 13.62 -6.05 -16.60
N ARG A 166 14.10 -6.65 -15.52
CA ARG A 166 13.66 -7.97 -15.05
C ARG A 166 12.23 -7.88 -14.50
N ALA A 167 11.92 -6.85 -13.70
CA ALA A 167 10.56 -6.62 -13.20
C ALA A 167 9.55 -6.45 -14.33
N GLN A 168 9.90 -5.75 -15.42
CA GLN A 168 9.05 -5.61 -16.60
C GLN A 168 8.78 -6.93 -17.33
N LYS A 169 9.65 -7.92 -17.21
CA LYS A 169 9.40 -9.28 -17.74
C LYS A 169 8.45 -10.07 -16.85
N VAL A 170 8.57 -9.93 -15.53
CA VAL A 170 7.68 -10.58 -14.54
C VAL A 170 6.29 -9.93 -14.53
N PHE A 171 6.23 -8.62 -14.73
CA PHE A 171 5.00 -7.82 -14.71
C PHE A 171 4.81 -7.05 -16.02
N PRO A 172 4.57 -7.75 -17.16
CA PRO A 172 4.67 -7.14 -18.50
C PRO A 172 3.59 -6.08 -18.79
N LYS A 173 2.49 -6.08 -18.05
CA LYS A 173 1.38 -5.11 -18.20
C LYS A 173 1.35 -4.04 -17.12
N SER A 174 2.41 -3.96 -16.30
CA SER A 174 2.48 -2.99 -15.21
C SER A 174 3.09 -1.67 -15.64
N ASN A 175 2.48 -0.58 -15.18
CA ASN A 175 3.13 0.72 -15.12
C ASN A 175 4.05 0.78 -13.89
N PHE A 176 5.31 1.12 -14.10
CA PHE A 176 6.26 1.34 -13.02
C PHE A 176 6.40 2.84 -12.77
N THR A 177 5.96 3.30 -11.61
CA THR A 177 6.00 4.73 -11.26
C THR A 177 6.95 4.95 -10.09
N HIS A 178 7.97 5.79 -10.32
CA HIS A 178 8.90 6.21 -9.27
C HIS A 178 8.34 7.42 -8.54
N VAL A 179 8.20 7.31 -7.23
CA VAL A 179 7.78 8.41 -6.37
C VAL A 179 8.96 8.86 -5.49
N TYR A 180 9.06 10.18 -5.32
CA TYR A 180 10.05 10.83 -4.48
C TYR A 180 9.33 11.64 -3.39
N GLY A 181 9.77 11.51 -2.13
CA GLY A 181 9.21 12.22 -1.00
C GLY A 181 10.00 11.99 0.28
#